data_451ce20a3f15fd6fd3f52f30435bf11d
#
_entry.id   451ce20a3f15fd6fd3f52f30435bf11d
#
_cell.length_a   1.000
_cell.length_b   1.000
_cell.length_c   1.000
_cell.angle_alpha   90.00
_cell.angle_beta   90.00
_cell.angle_gamma   90.00
#
_symmetry.space_group_name_H-M   'P 1'
#
loop_
_entity.id
_entity.type
_entity.pdbx_description
1 polymer ?
#
loop_
_entity_poly.entity_id
_entity_poly.type
_entity_poly.pdbx_seq_one_letter_code
_entity_poly.pdbx_strand_id
1 'polypeptide(L)'
;DPLPCPDAPARAIGMTVAMRDRVRDLTARWSRLGHDLGFGAGIAQGYATLGRIGFEGRYDYAAVGNVTNLAARLCAHAADGQILVSQRVLTGAEPIAVGDPIGDLALPGLSRPVRVYDIKGLTPDATSLTPAANPAPQATTGNAQTVDD
;
A
#
# COMPACT_ATOMS: atom_id res chain seq x y z
N ASP A 1 -15.61 -9.25 -5.30
CA ASP A 1 -14.96 -8.23 -6.14
C ASP A 1 -14.40 -7.12 -5.27
N PRO A 2 -13.23 -6.56 -5.58
CA PRO A 2 -12.71 -5.43 -4.84
C PRO A 2 -13.64 -4.23 -5.02
N LEU A 3 -13.89 -3.53 -3.92
CA LEU A 3 -14.70 -2.32 -3.96
C LEU A 3 -13.99 -1.22 -4.78
N PRO A 4 -14.71 -0.49 -5.65
CA PRO A 4 -14.15 0.66 -6.34
C PRO A 4 -13.58 1.66 -5.32
N CYS A 5 -12.33 2.05 -5.52
CA CYS A 5 -11.66 3.03 -4.66
C CYS A 5 -11.34 4.27 -5.51
N PRO A 6 -12.14 5.34 -5.42
CA PRO A 6 -11.78 6.61 -6.04
C PRO A 6 -10.48 7.11 -5.41
N ASP A 7 -9.66 7.81 -6.20
CA ASP A 7 -8.38 8.38 -5.77
C ASP A 7 -7.43 7.37 -5.08
N ALA A 8 -7.41 6.13 -5.60
CA ALA A 8 -6.63 5.04 -5.02
C ALA A 8 -5.15 5.40 -4.79
N PRO A 9 -4.41 6.07 -5.71
CA PRO A 9 -3.03 6.48 -5.47
C PRO A 9 -2.89 7.43 -4.28
N ALA A 10 -3.76 8.41 -4.19
CA ALA A 10 -3.75 9.40 -3.12
C ALA A 10 -4.01 8.76 -1.75
N ARG A 11 -5.00 7.87 -1.68
CA ARG A 11 -5.32 7.13 -0.45
C ARG A 11 -4.19 6.19 -0.05
N ALA A 12 -3.56 5.51 -1.01
CA ALA A 12 -2.43 4.63 -0.74
C ALA A 12 -1.25 5.42 -0.17
N ILE A 13 -0.92 6.58 -0.74
CA ILE A 13 0.12 7.46 -0.23
C ILE A 13 -0.24 7.97 1.18
N GLY A 14 -1.45 8.48 1.38
CA GLY A 14 -1.91 8.97 2.68
C GLY A 14 -1.83 7.91 3.77
N MET A 15 -2.28 6.70 3.49
CA MET A 15 -2.16 5.56 4.39
C MET A 15 -0.68 5.26 4.71
N THR A 16 0.18 5.22 3.70
CA THR A 16 1.59 4.86 3.89
C THR A 16 2.36 5.94 4.66
N VAL A 17 2.05 7.21 4.44
CA VAL A 17 2.60 8.32 5.24
C VAL A 17 2.20 8.18 6.71
N ALA A 18 0.93 7.91 6.98
CA ALA A 18 0.45 7.68 8.36
C ALA A 18 1.11 6.45 9.00
N MET A 19 1.29 5.37 8.24
CA MET A 19 2.03 4.17 8.70
C MET A 19 3.47 4.51 9.05
N ARG A 20 4.20 5.20 8.16
CA ARG A 20 5.59 5.63 8.40
C ARG A 20 5.71 6.41 9.70
N ASP A 21 4.83 7.38 9.92
CA ASP A 21 4.88 8.22 11.11
C ASP A 21 4.61 7.41 12.39
N ARG A 22 3.67 6.47 12.35
CA ARG A 22 3.40 5.57 13.49
C ARG A 22 4.55 4.60 13.75
N VAL A 23 5.13 4.02 12.70
CA VAL A 23 6.27 3.10 12.85
C VAL A 23 7.49 3.84 13.39
N ARG A 24 7.75 5.08 12.96
CA ARG A 24 8.84 5.90 13.49
C ARG A 24 8.76 6.07 15.01
N ASP A 25 7.57 6.27 15.56
CA ASP A 25 7.38 6.35 17.01
C ASP A 25 7.68 5.02 17.71
N LEU A 26 7.36 3.91 17.08
CA LEU A 26 7.67 2.57 17.60
C LEU A 26 9.15 2.24 17.50
N THR A 27 9.77 2.49 16.36
CA THR A 27 11.20 2.21 16.12
C THR A 27 12.08 3.05 17.06
N ALA A 28 11.70 4.29 17.36
CA ALA A 28 12.38 5.12 18.35
C ALA A 28 12.37 4.53 19.76
N ARG A 29 11.31 3.80 20.12
CA ARG A 29 11.25 3.07 21.40
C ARG A 29 12.12 1.83 21.37
N TRP A 30 12.08 1.07 20.30
CA TRP A 30 12.84 -0.18 20.14
C TRP A 30 14.33 0.07 20.00
N SER A 31 14.73 1.17 19.38
CA SER A 31 16.13 1.58 19.31
C SER A 31 16.77 1.78 20.69
N ARG A 32 15.98 2.30 21.65
CA ARG A 32 16.44 2.40 23.05
C ARG A 32 16.62 1.04 23.74
N LEU A 33 16.02 0.00 23.19
CA LEU A 33 16.16 -1.39 23.64
C LEU A 33 17.25 -2.16 22.85
N GLY A 34 17.99 -1.48 21.97
CA GLY A 34 19.06 -2.07 21.18
C GLY A 34 18.60 -2.70 19.84
N HIS A 35 17.34 -2.46 19.43
CA HIS A 35 16.81 -2.97 18.15
C HIS A 35 16.88 -1.87 17.09
N ASP A 36 17.64 -2.11 16.04
CA ASP A 36 17.73 -1.22 14.86
C ASP A 36 16.74 -1.69 13.79
N LEU A 37 15.58 -1.06 13.75
CA LEU A 37 14.49 -1.37 12.82
C LEU A 37 14.14 -0.14 12.00
N GLY A 38 14.00 -0.32 10.69
CA GLY A 38 13.59 0.71 9.75
C GLY A 38 12.22 0.44 9.11
N PHE A 39 11.70 1.44 8.43
CA PHE A 39 10.47 1.35 7.64
C PHE A 39 10.73 1.85 6.23
N GLY A 40 10.51 1.00 5.24
CA GLY A 40 10.51 1.36 3.83
C GLY A 40 9.23 0.87 3.15
N ALA A 41 8.72 1.62 2.18
CA ALA A 41 7.51 1.24 1.46
C ALA A 41 7.66 1.46 -0.05
N GLY A 42 6.97 0.62 -0.83
CA GLY A 42 6.88 0.74 -2.28
C GLY A 42 5.43 0.71 -2.76
N ILE A 43 5.04 1.70 -3.55
CA ILE A 43 3.69 1.80 -4.11
C ILE A 43 3.75 1.80 -5.63
N ALA A 44 2.99 0.92 -6.26
CA ALA A 44 2.84 0.87 -7.71
C ALA A 44 1.37 0.77 -8.10
N GLN A 45 1.03 1.29 -9.27
CA GLN A 45 -0.30 1.21 -9.85
C GLN A 45 -0.24 0.57 -11.23
N GLY A 46 -1.12 -0.39 -11.47
CA GLY A 46 -1.20 -1.10 -12.75
C GLY A 46 -2.25 -2.20 -12.73
N TYR A 47 -2.29 -2.97 -13.81
CA TYR A 47 -3.18 -4.12 -13.92
C TYR A 47 -2.60 -5.33 -13.19
N ALA A 48 -3.48 -6.03 -12.47
CA ALA A 48 -3.19 -7.31 -11.87
C ALA A 48 -4.39 -8.26 -12.07
N THR A 49 -4.11 -9.53 -12.20
CA THR A 49 -5.13 -10.58 -12.14
C THR A 49 -5.39 -10.87 -10.67
N LEU A 50 -6.64 -10.72 -10.26
CA LEU A 50 -7.09 -11.04 -8.91
C LEU A 50 -7.79 -12.39 -8.92
N GLY A 51 -7.52 -13.24 -7.96
CA GLY A 51 -8.17 -14.53 -7.88
C GLY A 51 -7.78 -15.34 -6.66
N ARG A 52 -8.52 -16.42 -6.47
CA ARG A 52 -8.18 -17.44 -5.48
C ARG A 52 -7.10 -18.33 -6.06
N ILE A 53 -5.97 -18.41 -5.37
CA ILE A 53 -4.84 -19.28 -5.72
C ILE A 53 -4.68 -20.30 -4.61
N GLY A 54 -4.56 -21.57 -4.98
CA GLY A 54 -4.39 -22.64 -4.00
C GLY A 54 -4.91 -23.97 -4.50
N PHE A 55 -5.05 -24.89 -3.57
CA PHE A 55 -5.56 -26.23 -3.80
C PHE A 55 -6.63 -26.55 -2.75
N GLU A 56 -7.32 -27.65 -2.94
CA GLU A 56 -8.39 -28.08 -2.05
C GLU A 56 -7.91 -28.12 -0.57
N GLY A 57 -8.61 -27.35 0.28
CA GLY A 57 -8.27 -27.16 1.69
C GLY A 57 -7.41 -25.92 2.01
N ARG A 58 -6.78 -25.28 1.00
CA ARG A 58 -6.00 -24.05 1.22
C ARG A 58 -6.09 -23.11 0.03
N TYR A 59 -6.87 -22.07 0.16
CA TYR A 59 -7.01 -21.03 -0.84
C TYR A 59 -6.63 -19.66 -0.27
N ASP A 60 -5.77 -18.94 -0.99
CA ASP A 60 -5.43 -17.56 -0.72
C ASP A 60 -5.99 -16.67 -1.84
N TYR A 61 -6.49 -15.49 -1.50
CA TYR A 61 -6.86 -14.49 -2.48
C TYR A 61 -5.64 -13.64 -2.80
N ALA A 62 -5.18 -13.69 -4.02
CA ALA A 62 -3.94 -13.04 -4.42
C ALA A 62 -4.09 -12.17 -5.67
N ALA A 63 -3.18 -11.20 -5.78
CA ALA A 63 -2.98 -10.39 -6.97
C ALA A 63 -1.70 -10.82 -7.67
N VAL A 64 -1.80 -11.16 -8.95
CA VAL A 64 -0.67 -11.57 -9.79
C VAL A 64 -0.51 -10.59 -10.95
N GLY A 65 0.68 -10.05 -11.14
CA GLY A 65 0.97 -9.12 -12.22
C GLY A 65 2.31 -8.39 -12.05
N ASN A 66 2.75 -7.73 -13.12
CA ASN A 66 3.99 -6.94 -13.06
C ASN A 66 3.91 -5.80 -12.04
N VAL A 67 2.72 -5.31 -11.74
CA VAL A 67 2.51 -4.25 -10.74
C VAL A 67 2.85 -4.70 -9.34
N THR A 68 2.56 -5.95 -8.96
CA THR A 68 2.91 -6.50 -7.64
C THR A 68 4.41 -6.68 -7.50
N ASN A 69 5.07 -7.14 -8.57
CA ASN A 69 6.53 -7.24 -8.61
C ASN A 69 7.19 -5.86 -8.53
N LEU A 70 6.64 -4.85 -9.23
CA LEU A 70 7.14 -3.48 -9.15
C LEU A 70 7.03 -2.93 -7.73
N ALA A 71 5.88 -3.07 -7.07
CA ALA A 71 5.69 -2.63 -5.70
C ALA A 71 6.68 -3.29 -4.74
N ALA A 72 6.87 -4.62 -4.86
CA ALA A 72 7.83 -5.36 -4.05
C ALA A 72 9.27 -4.89 -4.28
N ARG A 73 9.67 -4.60 -5.53
CA ARG A 73 11.01 -4.08 -5.85
C ARG A 73 11.23 -2.67 -5.31
N LEU A 74 10.24 -1.79 -5.45
CA LEU A 74 10.30 -0.45 -4.85
C LEU A 74 10.45 -0.54 -3.33
N CYS A 75 9.69 -1.40 -2.67
CA CYS A 75 9.79 -1.63 -1.24
C CYS A 75 11.17 -2.14 -0.83
N ALA A 76 11.73 -3.11 -1.56
CA ALA A 76 13.07 -3.66 -1.28
C ALA A 76 14.20 -2.64 -1.53
N HIS A 77 13.96 -1.63 -2.38
CA HIS A 77 14.93 -0.57 -2.70
C HIS A 77 14.83 0.64 -1.75
N ALA A 78 13.70 0.77 -1.05
CA ALA A 78 13.47 1.88 -0.14
C ALA A 78 14.39 1.79 1.09
N ALA A 79 15.09 2.88 1.37
CA ALA A 79 15.82 3.05 2.62
C ALA A 79 14.86 3.36 3.78
N ASP A 80 15.39 3.43 5.00
CA ASP A 80 14.59 3.78 6.17
C ASP A 80 13.90 5.14 6.02
N GLY A 81 12.62 5.18 6.31
CA GLY A 81 11.76 6.35 6.18
C GLY A 81 11.31 6.68 4.76
N GLN A 82 11.79 5.98 3.73
CA GLN A 82 11.44 6.24 2.34
C GLN A 82 10.12 5.57 1.94
N ILE A 83 9.35 6.30 1.12
CA ILE A 83 8.15 5.80 0.46
C ILE A 83 8.36 5.98 -1.05
N LEU A 84 8.78 4.91 -1.72
CA LEU A 84 9.06 4.95 -3.14
C LEU A 84 7.83 4.66 -3.97
N VAL A 85 7.57 5.53 -4.94
CA VAL A 85 6.41 5.39 -5.84
C VAL A 85 6.84 5.49 -7.30
N SER A 86 6.10 4.82 -8.19
CA SER A 86 6.26 5.02 -9.63
C SER A 86 5.66 6.36 -10.05
N GLN A 87 6.14 6.91 -11.18
CA GLN A 87 5.60 8.16 -11.73
C GLN A 87 4.07 8.12 -11.89
N ARG A 88 3.50 6.99 -12.31
CA ARG A 88 2.06 6.82 -12.47
C ARG A 88 1.29 7.03 -11.15
N VAL A 89 1.86 6.57 -10.04
CA VAL A 89 1.26 6.75 -8.71
C VAL A 89 1.33 8.22 -8.30
N LEU A 90 2.49 8.88 -8.49
CA LEU A 90 2.63 10.29 -8.16
C LEU A 90 1.64 11.16 -8.95
N THR A 91 1.59 10.98 -10.28
CA THR A 91 0.65 11.73 -11.14
C THR A 91 -0.81 11.51 -10.73
N GLY A 92 -1.17 10.28 -10.33
CA GLY A 92 -2.52 9.98 -9.84
C GLY A 92 -2.82 10.51 -8.44
N ALA A 93 -1.82 11.03 -7.74
CA ALA A 93 -1.95 11.60 -6.40
C ALA A 93 -1.76 13.12 -6.36
N GLU A 94 -1.44 13.74 -7.49
CA GLU A 94 -1.40 15.22 -7.59
C GLU A 94 -2.82 15.80 -7.44
N PRO A 95 -2.99 16.89 -6.70
CA PRO A 95 -1.99 17.77 -6.06
C PRO A 95 -1.68 17.44 -4.59
N ILE A 96 -2.10 16.31 -4.06
CA ILE A 96 -2.08 16.01 -2.62
C ILE A 96 -0.78 15.40 -2.10
N ALA A 97 0.10 14.95 -2.97
CA ALA A 97 1.38 14.37 -2.57
C ALA A 97 2.57 15.15 -3.14
N VAL A 98 3.60 15.32 -2.31
CA VAL A 98 4.88 15.89 -2.72
C VAL A 98 5.92 14.79 -2.75
N GLY A 99 6.57 14.61 -3.92
CA GLY A 99 7.60 13.61 -4.12
C GLY A 99 8.84 14.18 -4.80
N ASP A 100 10.02 13.83 -4.29
CA ASP A 100 11.29 14.16 -4.89
C ASP A 100 11.72 13.07 -5.88
N PRO A 101 12.22 13.43 -7.08
CA PRO A 101 12.68 12.44 -8.04
C PRO A 101 13.94 11.74 -7.55
N ILE A 102 13.89 10.41 -7.50
CA ILE A 102 15.09 9.58 -7.25
C ILE A 102 15.85 9.31 -8.55
N GLY A 103 15.12 9.23 -9.66
CA GLY A 103 15.68 8.92 -10.98
C GLY A 103 15.04 7.68 -11.61
N ASP A 104 15.69 7.19 -12.65
CA ASP A 104 15.25 6.00 -13.37
C ASP A 104 16.00 4.78 -12.80
N LEU A 105 15.27 3.89 -12.13
CA LEU A 105 15.84 2.69 -11.51
C LEU A 105 15.68 1.48 -12.42
N ALA A 106 16.79 0.80 -12.69
CA ALA A 106 16.80 -0.52 -13.31
C ALA A 106 16.50 -1.57 -12.24
N LEU A 107 15.26 -2.04 -12.19
CA LEU A 107 14.81 -3.00 -11.19
C LEU A 107 14.84 -4.42 -11.77
N PRO A 108 15.37 -5.42 -11.06
CA PRO A 108 15.44 -6.81 -11.52
C PRO A 108 14.06 -7.33 -11.96
N GLY A 109 14.00 -7.97 -13.13
CA GLY A 109 12.77 -8.54 -13.69
C GLY A 109 11.87 -7.55 -14.44
N LEU A 110 12.29 -6.28 -14.58
CA LEU A 110 11.63 -5.31 -15.44
C LEU A 110 12.50 -5.02 -16.67
N SER A 111 11.87 -5.00 -17.86
CA SER A 111 12.57 -4.81 -19.13
C SER A 111 13.02 -3.36 -19.39
N ARG A 112 12.51 -2.41 -18.64
CA ARG A 112 12.82 -0.98 -18.79
C ARG A 112 13.01 -0.34 -17.41
N PRO A 113 13.89 0.67 -17.29
CA PRO A 113 13.99 1.48 -16.09
C PRO A 113 12.66 2.14 -15.74
N VAL A 114 12.40 2.27 -14.47
CA VAL A 114 11.18 2.90 -13.94
C VAL A 114 11.55 4.20 -13.26
N ARG A 115 10.86 5.28 -13.62
CA ARG A 115 11.01 6.55 -12.95
C ARG A 115 10.37 6.50 -11.56
N VAL A 116 11.17 6.80 -10.55
CA VAL A 116 10.82 6.63 -9.15
C VAL A 116 10.93 7.95 -8.40
N TYR A 117 10.01 8.14 -7.47
CA TYR A 117 9.94 9.30 -6.59
C TYR A 117 9.86 8.86 -5.14
N ASP A 118 10.46 9.64 -4.25
CA ASP A 118 10.36 9.45 -2.80
C ASP A 118 9.32 10.44 -2.24
N ILE A 119 8.25 9.94 -1.66
CA ILE A 119 7.20 10.77 -1.07
C ILE A 119 7.67 11.37 0.25
N LYS A 120 7.77 12.68 0.28
CA LYS A 120 8.17 13.43 1.48
C LYS A 120 7.00 13.67 2.43
N GLY A 121 5.83 13.93 1.88
CA GLY A 121 4.64 14.20 2.67
C GLY A 121 3.41 14.49 1.82
N LEU A 122 2.37 14.90 2.51
CA LEU A 122 1.12 15.35 1.92
C LEU A 122 1.08 16.88 1.89
N THR A 123 0.43 17.45 0.89
CA THR A 123 0.14 18.90 0.85
C THR A 123 -0.94 19.23 1.89
N PRO A 124 -1.05 20.51 2.33
CA PRO A 124 -2.09 20.93 3.27
C PRO A 124 -3.52 20.62 2.80
N ASP A 125 -3.75 20.59 1.49
CA ASP A 125 -5.06 20.27 0.88
C ASP A 125 -5.46 18.79 1.02
N ALA A 126 -4.51 17.93 1.38
CA ALA A 126 -4.76 16.49 1.57
C ALA A 126 -5.64 16.14 2.79
N THR A 127 -5.95 17.10 3.64
CA THR A 127 -6.78 16.90 4.85
C THR A 127 -8.23 16.47 4.50
N SER A 128 -8.67 16.63 3.26
CA SER A 128 -9.99 16.20 2.79
C SER A 128 -10.12 14.69 2.53
N LEU A 129 -9.02 13.94 2.58
CA LEU A 129 -9.01 12.47 2.43
C LEU A 129 -9.28 11.73 3.75
N THR A 130 -10.11 12.29 4.63
CA THR A 130 -10.55 11.55 5.82
C THR A 130 -11.12 10.21 5.39
N PRO A 131 -10.61 9.07 5.91
CA PRO A 131 -11.16 7.77 5.57
C PRO A 131 -12.64 7.77 5.98
N ALA A 132 -13.53 7.52 5.03
CA ALA A 132 -14.91 7.19 5.36
C ALA A 132 -14.86 6.05 6.39
N ALA A 133 -15.45 6.28 7.56
CA ALA A 133 -15.50 5.29 8.62
C ALA A 133 -15.99 3.97 8.01
N ASN A 134 -15.18 2.93 8.16
CA ASN A 134 -15.53 1.59 7.70
C ASN A 134 -16.83 1.21 8.42
N PRO A 135 -17.95 0.96 7.71
CA PRO A 135 -19.16 0.51 8.38
C PRO A 135 -18.83 -0.79 9.10
N ALA A 136 -19.11 -0.84 10.39
CA ALA A 136 -18.91 -2.02 11.21
C ALA A 136 -19.50 -3.26 10.51
N PRO A 137 -18.86 -4.42 10.56
CA PRO A 137 -19.39 -5.63 9.97
C PRO A 137 -20.78 -5.90 10.56
N GLN A 138 -21.79 -5.91 9.70
CA GLN A 138 -23.14 -6.28 10.11
C GLN A 138 -23.10 -7.75 10.54
N ALA A 139 -23.40 -7.99 11.81
CA ALA A 139 -23.58 -9.32 12.35
C ALA A 139 -24.69 -10.01 11.55
N THR A 140 -24.32 -11.01 10.79
CA THR A 140 -25.27 -11.89 10.10
C THR A 140 -25.99 -12.68 11.19
N THR A 141 -27.20 -12.29 11.53
CA THR A 141 -28.07 -13.05 12.42
C THR A 141 -28.36 -14.38 11.74
N GLY A 142 -27.72 -15.42 12.22
CA GLY A 142 -27.95 -16.78 11.77
C GLY A 142 -29.40 -17.17 12.06
N ASN A 143 -30.13 -17.44 10.99
CA ASN A 143 -31.47 -18.02 11.08
C ASN A 143 -31.31 -19.50 11.52
N ALA A 144 -31.53 -19.73 12.80
CA ALA A 144 -31.66 -21.09 13.33
C ALA A 144 -32.99 -21.65 12.82
N GLN A 145 -32.93 -22.49 11.79
CA GLN A 145 -34.03 -23.35 11.43
C GLN A 145 -34.05 -24.53 12.41
N THR A 146 -34.98 -24.50 13.33
CA THR A 146 -35.46 -25.68 14.08
C THR A 146 -35.98 -26.69 13.08
N VAL A 147 -35.38 -27.84 13.04
CA VAL A 147 -35.94 -29.05 12.42
C VAL A 147 -36.62 -29.79 13.56
N ASP A 148 -37.96 -29.74 13.57
CA ASP A 148 -38.79 -30.67 14.30
C ASP A 148 -38.96 -31.94 13.48
N ASP A 149 -38.91 -33.09 14.19
CA ASP A 149 -39.28 -34.47 13.86
C ASP A 149 -38.28 -35.30 13.04
#